data_33ce51bcee576a2f7a653a247ce5f452
#
_entry.id   33ce51bcee576a2f7a653a247ce5f452
#
_cell.length_a   1.000
_cell.length_b   1.000
_cell.length_c   1.000
_cell.angle_alpha   90.00
_cell.angle_beta   90.00
_cell.angle_gamma   90.00
#
_symmetry.space_group_name_H-M   'P 1'
#
loop_
_entity.id
_entity.type
_entity.pdbx_description
1 polymer ?
#
loop_
_entity_poly.entity_id
_entity_poly.type
_entity_poly.pdbx_seq_one_letter_code
_entity_poly.pdbx_strand_id
1 'polypeptide(L)'
;INALTPRFSGQAIPSTLLNDLVNRQATGKLTVQNPFDELVTWQVYLGNGKIHFANSATGPEERLNYLIGSHLHQRKIALPPKINNDYGYLCELWKKEIFSFQETRAILTQFTQEALVQILSLPKTNCDFNKSENLHHLFLNLDFQKSVTPLKHKIRYWWELRSEINSPFQRPLVENWDKFNRTLVK
;
A
#
# COMPACT_ATOMS: atom_id res chain seq x y z
N ILE A 1 21.32 18.90 17.25
CA ILE A 1 20.11 19.66 16.86
C ILE A 1 19.06 18.61 16.55
N ASN A 2 18.13 18.35 17.51
CA ASN A 2 17.00 17.46 17.28
C ASN A 2 16.08 18.13 16.26
N ALA A 3 16.11 17.65 15.01
CA ALA A 3 15.10 18.01 14.04
C ALA A 3 13.76 17.48 14.59
N LEU A 4 12.87 18.37 15.00
CA LEU A 4 11.51 18.03 15.39
C LEU A 4 10.88 17.29 14.21
N THR A 5 10.59 16.01 14.41
CA THR A 5 9.86 15.24 13.39
C THR A 5 8.55 15.95 13.12
N PRO A 6 8.25 16.35 11.89
CA PRO A 6 7.04 17.09 11.59
C PRO A 6 5.83 16.24 12.00
N ARG A 7 4.88 16.84 12.69
CA ARG A 7 3.57 16.26 12.95
C ARG A 7 2.56 16.96 12.06
N PHE A 8 1.73 16.22 11.40
CA PHE A 8 0.67 16.74 10.57
C PHE A 8 -0.62 15.98 10.82
N SER A 9 -1.72 16.68 11.00
CA SER A 9 -3.05 16.08 11.05
C SER A 9 -4.04 17.04 10.41
N GLY A 10 -4.74 16.58 9.37
CA GLY A 10 -5.74 17.39 8.67
C GLY A 10 -5.92 17.00 7.21
N GLN A 11 -6.55 17.90 6.47
CA GLN A 11 -6.88 17.73 5.05
C GLN A 11 -5.69 18.11 4.16
N ALA A 12 -5.22 17.17 3.36
CA ALA A 12 -4.15 17.39 2.38
C ALA A 12 -4.36 16.56 1.10
N ILE A 13 -3.68 16.95 0.02
CA ILE A 13 -3.52 16.11 -1.17
C ILE A 13 -2.35 15.15 -0.88
N PRO A 14 -2.59 13.83 -0.83
CA PRO A 14 -1.57 12.87 -0.38
C PRO A 14 -0.27 12.92 -1.18
N SER A 15 -0.35 13.12 -2.50
CA SER A 15 0.84 13.22 -3.37
C SER A 15 1.72 14.42 -3.01
N THR A 16 1.11 15.57 -2.72
CA THR A 16 1.81 16.79 -2.33
C THR A 16 2.43 16.63 -0.94
N LEU A 17 1.65 16.12 0.03
CA LEU A 17 2.11 15.91 1.39
C LEU A 17 3.26 14.90 1.45
N LEU A 18 3.15 13.78 0.74
CA LEU A 18 4.19 12.75 0.74
C LEU A 18 5.49 13.29 0.12
N ASN A 19 5.40 14.05 -0.98
CA ASN A 19 6.57 14.69 -1.59
C ASN A 19 7.24 15.69 -0.63
N ASP A 20 6.47 16.48 0.09
CA ASP A 20 6.99 17.43 1.10
C ASP A 20 7.70 16.69 2.25
N LEU A 21 7.09 15.63 2.78
CA LEU A 21 7.68 14.80 3.83
C LEU A 21 9.01 14.16 3.38
N VAL A 22 9.07 13.67 2.15
CA VAL A 22 10.29 13.10 1.55
C VAL A 22 11.37 14.17 1.42
N ASN A 23 11.04 15.36 0.91
CA ASN A 23 12.00 16.45 0.73
C ASN A 23 12.54 16.97 2.06
N ARG A 24 11.74 16.94 3.13
CA ARG A 24 12.16 17.28 4.50
C ARG A 24 12.88 16.14 5.22
N GLN A 25 13.15 15.03 4.55
CA GLN A 25 13.78 13.86 5.14
C GLN A 25 13.04 13.35 6.39
N ALA A 26 11.72 13.40 6.37
CA ALA A 26 10.90 13.04 7.51
C ALA A 26 11.04 11.54 7.85
N THR A 27 10.90 11.24 9.14
CA THR A 27 10.84 9.88 9.68
C THR A 27 9.57 9.71 10.48
N GLY A 28 8.74 8.74 10.14
CA GLY A 28 7.45 8.48 10.78
C GLY A 28 6.49 7.69 9.90
N LYS A 29 5.22 7.68 10.30
CA LYS A 29 4.13 7.01 9.61
C LYS A 29 3.09 8.01 9.13
N LEU A 30 2.83 8.01 7.83
CA LEU A 30 1.72 8.71 7.22
C LEU A 30 0.53 7.76 7.11
N THR A 31 -0.61 8.14 7.66
CA THR A 31 -1.90 7.47 7.48
C THR A 31 -2.76 8.33 6.55
N VAL A 32 -3.32 7.73 5.53
CA VAL A 32 -4.18 8.39 4.54
C VAL A 32 -5.53 7.69 4.53
N GLN A 33 -6.62 8.45 4.67
CA GLN A 33 -7.98 7.94 4.62
C GLN A 33 -8.55 8.06 3.20
N ASN A 34 -9.34 7.05 2.78
CA ASN A 34 -10.07 7.18 1.53
C ASN A 34 -11.21 8.22 1.71
N PRO A 35 -11.31 9.24 0.85
CA PRO A 35 -12.33 10.26 0.96
C PRO A 35 -13.75 9.77 0.64
N PHE A 36 -13.88 8.60 0.01
CA PHE A 36 -15.16 8.02 -0.43
C PHE A 36 -15.57 6.79 0.38
N ASP A 37 -14.65 6.25 1.21
CA ASP A 37 -14.88 5.08 2.05
C ASP A 37 -13.99 5.16 3.29
N GLU A 38 -14.56 5.65 4.39
CA GLU A 38 -13.83 5.90 5.64
C GLU A 38 -13.21 4.65 6.28
N LEU A 39 -13.69 3.47 5.90
CA LEU A 39 -13.15 2.20 6.38
C LEU A 39 -11.84 1.81 5.67
N VAL A 40 -11.54 2.47 4.56
CA VAL A 40 -10.31 2.21 3.80
C VAL A 40 -9.24 3.24 4.14
N THR A 41 -8.13 2.76 4.65
CA THR A 41 -6.96 3.58 4.97
C THR A 41 -5.69 2.94 4.43
N TRP A 42 -4.70 3.79 4.18
CA TRP A 42 -3.35 3.38 3.80
C TRP A 42 -2.34 3.91 4.80
N GLN A 43 -1.22 3.21 4.90
CA GLN A 43 -0.10 3.60 5.74
C GLN A 43 1.18 3.64 4.91
N VAL A 44 2.00 4.69 5.10
CA VAL A 44 3.33 4.82 4.50
C VAL A 44 4.33 5.06 5.61
N TYR A 45 5.32 4.19 5.71
CA TYR A 45 6.42 4.29 6.66
C TYR A 45 7.62 4.95 6.00
N LEU A 46 8.06 6.06 6.56
CA LEU A 46 9.21 6.83 6.08
C LEU A 46 10.37 6.77 7.08
N GLY A 47 11.58 6.74 6.55
CA GLY A 47 12.81 6.91 7.32
C GLY A 47 13.79 7.77 6.54
N ASN A 48 14.16 8.94 7.09
CA ASN A 48 15.04 9.92 6.44
C ASN A 48 14.62 10.23 4.99
N GLY A 49 13.32 10.43 4.75
CA GLY A 49 12.78 10.72 3.43
C GLY A 49 12.77 9.56 2.45
N LYS A 50 13.06 8.34 2.90
CA LYS A 50 12.94 7.13 2.09
C LYS A 50 11.70 6.35 2.48
N ILE A 51 11.11 5.63 1.51
CA ILE A 51 9.97 4.74 1.79
C ILE A 51 10.51 3.40 2.27
N HIS A 52 10.14 3.04 3.49
CA HIS A 52 10.47 1.75 4.08
C HIS A 52 9.39 0.71 3.86
N PHE A 53 8.14 1.12 3.76
CA PHE A 53 7.01 0.26 3.45
C PHE A 53 5.75 1.11 3.22
N ALA A 54 4.82 0.60 2.43
CA ALA A 54 3.46 1.11 2.36
C ALA A 54 2.47 -0.04 2.14
N ASN A 55 1.29 0.08 2.73
CA ASN A 55 0.21 -0.89 2.55
C ASN A 55 -1.16 -0.22 2.72
N SER A 56 -2.21 -0.93 2.30
CA SER A 56 -3.55 -0.67 2.77
C SER A 56 -3.75 -1.36 4.12
N ALA A 57 -4.36 -0.68 5.08
CA ALA A 57 -4.75 -1.29 6.36
C ALA A 57 -6.00 -2.17 6.24
N THR A 58 -6.64 -2.20 5.05
CA THR A 58 -7.88 -2.93 4.79
C THR A 58 -7.58 -4.20 3.99
N GLY A 59 -8.15 -5.36 4.40
CA GLY A 59 -8.05 -6.64 3.71
C GLY A 59 -6.63 -7.22 3.58
N PRO A 60 -5.82 -7.27 4.65
CA PRO A 60 -4.44 -7.77 4.56
C PRO A 60 -4.38 -9.25 4.18
N GLU A 61 -5.33 -10.05 4.63
CA GLU A 61 -5.35 -11.50 4.42
C GLU A 61 -5.58 -11.88 2.96
N GLU A 62 -6.56 -11.26 2.30
CA GLU A 62 -6.88 -11.51 0.90
C GLU A 62 -5.71 -11.14 -0.02
N ARG A 63 -5.05 -10.01 0.27
CA ARG A 63 -3.87 -9.57 -0.48
C ARG A 63 -2.67 -10.49 -0.28
N LEU A 64 -2.40 -10.87 0.97
CA LEU A 64 -1.32 -11.82 1.26
C LEU A 64 -1.55 -13.14 0.55
N ASN A 65 -2.77 -13.68 0.59
CA ASN A 65 -3.13 -14.90 -0.14
C ASN A 65 -2.84 -14.77 -1.64
N TYR A 66 -3.27 -13.66 -2.23
CA TYR A 66 -3.06 -13.41 -3.66
C TYR A 66 -1.57 -13.30 -4.00
N LEU A 67 -0.81 -12.51 -3.23
CA LEU A 67 0.61 -12.28 -3.52
C LEU A 67 1.47 -13.51 -3.22
N ILE A 68 1.19 -14.22 -2.15
CA ILE A 68 1.88 -15.49 -1.86
C ILE A 68 1.58 -16.49 -2.95
N GLY A 69 0.33 -16.61 -3.39
CA GLY A 69 -0.05 -17.50 -4.50
C GLY A 69 0.61 -17.12 -5.83
N SER A 70 0.75 -15.83 -6.12
CA SER A 70 1.35 -15.35 -7.38
C SER A 70 2.87 -15.48 -7.41
N HIS A 71 3.55 -15.33 -6.27
CA HIS A 71 5.01 -15.46 -6.17
C HIS A 71 5.49 -16.90 -5.92
N LEU A 72 4.62 -17.75 -5.35
CA LEU A 72 4.98 -19.08 -4.88
C LEU A 72 4.06 -20.17 -5.46
N HIS A 73 3.95 -20.23 -6.78
CA HIS A 73 3.10 -21.21 -7.49
C HIS A 73 3.21 -22.67 -7.02
N GLN A 74 4.23 -23.01 -6.25
CA GLN A 74 4.51 -24.40 -5.82
C GLN A 74 4.43 -24.61 -4.30
N ARG A 75 4.25 -23.56 -3.48
CA ARG A 75 4.20 -23.69 -2.02
C ARG A 75 2.81 -23.39 -1.49
N LYS A 76 2.11 -24.40 -0.99
CA LYS A 76 0.87 -24.22 -0.21
C LYS A 76 1.25 -23.76 1.19
N ILE A 77 1.20 -22.46 1.45
CA ILE A 77 1.35 -21.90 2.79
C ILE A 77 -0.04 -21.67 3.34
N ALA A 78 -0.36 -22.35 4.43
CA ALA A 78 -1.59 -22.10 5.16
C ALA A 78 -1.46 -20.77 5.90
N LEU A 79 -2.27 -19.77 5.51
CA LEU A 79 -2.34 -18.51 6.24
C LEU A 79 -3.19 -18.67 7.49
N PRO A 80 -2.83 -18.00 8.60
CA PRO A 80 -3.67 -17.98 9.78
C PRO A 80 -5.00 -17.27 9.47
N PRO A 81 -6.08 -17.62 10.18
CA PRO A 81 -7.42 -17.08 9.90
C PRO A 81 -7.53 -15.56 10.15
N LYS A 82 -6.54 -14.97 10.82
CA LYS A 82 -6.50 -13.54 11.08
C LYS A 82 -5.06 -13.04 11.08
N ILE A 83 -4.79 -12.06 10.21
CA ILE A 83 -3.50 -11.37 10.10
C ILE A 83 -3.74 -9.90 10.46
N ASN A 84 -3.25 -9.48 11.61
CA ASN A 84 -3.40 -8.10 12.07
C ASN A 84 -2.32 -7.16 11.50
N ASN A 85 -1.16 -7.74 11.13
CA ASN A 85 -0.01 -7.01 10.64
C ASN A 85 0.70 -7.84 9.57
N ASP A 86 0.48 -7.49 8.31
CA ASP A 86 1.04 -8.17 7.15
C ASP A 86 2.59 -8.07 7.10
N TYR A 87 3.16 -6.90 7.43
CA TYR A 87 4.60 -6.74 7.51
C TYR A 87 5.24 -7.65 8.56
N GLY A 88 4.69 -7.65 9.77
CA GLY A 88 5.17 -8.51 10.87
C GLY A 88 5.07 -10.00 10.52
N TYR A 89 3.97 -10.39 9.88
CA TYR A 89 3.78 -11.78 9.44
C TYR A 89 4.81 -12.20 8.38
N LEU A 90 5.08 -11.36 7.41
CA LEU A 90 6.14 -11.64 6.41
C LEU A 90 7.53 -11.70 7.05
N CYS A 91 7.81 -10.86 8.05
CA CYS A 91 9.04 -10.95 8.83
C CYS A 91 9.18 -12.29 9.58
N GLU A 92 8.07 -12.81 10.11
CA GLU A 92 8.08 -14.14 10.78
C GLU A 92 8.30 -15.27 9.80
N LEU A 93 7.70 -15.23 8.60
CA LEU A 93 7.93 -16.22 7.56
C LEU A 93 9.40 -16.23 7.09
N TRP A 94 10.00 -15.06 6.99
CA TRP A 94 11.43 -14.94 6.71
C TRP A 94 12.30 -15.50 7.85
N LYS A 95 12.02 -15.16 9.12
CA LYS A 95 12.75 -15.69 10.27
C LYS A 95 12.67 -17.20 10.39
N LYS A 96 11.56 -17.79 9.99
CA LYS A 96 11.34 -19.25 9.95
C LYS A 96 11.91 -19.90 8.70
N GLU A 97 12.66 -19.15 7.88
CA GLU A 97 13.24 -19.62 6.60
C GLU A 97 12.20 -20.19 5.60
N ILE A 98 10.91 -19.85 5.80
CA ILE A 98 9.85 -20.19 4.85
C ILE A 98 9.98 -19.36 3.59
N PHE A 99 10.33 -18.07 3.76
CA PHE A 99 10.69 -17.14 2.69
C PHE A 99 12.17 -16.75 2.78
N SER A 100 12.82 -16.63 1.63
CA SER A 100 14.10 -15.97 1.52
C SER A 100 13.95 -14.46 1.72
N PHE A 101 15.06 -13.77 1.98
CA PHE A 101 15.09 -12.31 2.03
C PHE A 101 14.57 -11.68 0.72
N GLN A 102 14.94 -12.26 -0.42
CA GLN A 102 14.54 -11.76 -1.73
C GLN A 102 13.04 -11.93 -2.00
N GLU A 103 12.44 -13.07 -1.64
CA GLU A 103 11.00 -13.31 -1.74
C GLU A 103 10.23 -12.34 -0.84
N THR A 104 10.63 -12.19 0.41
CA THR A 104 10.02 -11.23 1.34
C THR A 104 10.09 -9.80 0.80
N ARG A 105 11.25 -9.39 0.30
CA ARG A 105 11.46 -8.07 -0.29
C ARG A 105 10.59 -7.86 -1.53
N ALA A 106 10.45 -8.86 -2.40
CA ALA A 106 9.62 -8.77 -3.60
C ALA A 106 8.15 -8.55 -3.24
N ILE A 107 7.61 -9.31 -2.28
CA ILE A 107 6.24 -9.18 -1.80
C ILE A 107 6.01 -7.78 -1.17
N LEU A 108 6.90 -7.34 -0.29
CA LEU A 108 6.81 -6.01 0.33
C LEU A 108 6.92 -4.88 -0.67
N THR A 109 7.74 -5.04 -1.73
CA THR A 109 7.83 -4.08 -2.82
C THR A 109 6.50 -3.96 -3.57
N GLN A 110 5.85 -5.09 -3.85
CA GLN A 110 4.56 -5.10 -4.54
C GLN A 110 3.47 -4.44 -3.69
N PHE A 111 3.36 -4.75 -2.39
CA PHE A 111 2.47 -4.05 -1.48
C PHE A 111 2.68 -2.54 -1.52
N THR A 112 3.95 -2.12 -1.44
CA THR A 112 4.32 -0.71 -1.45
C THR A 112 3.92 -0.03 -2.76
N GLN A 113 4.17 -0.67 -3.90
CA GLN A 113 3.78 -0.13 -5.21
C GLN A 113 2.28 0.01 -5.37
N GLU A 114 1.50 -1.00 -4.97
CA GLU A 114 0.03 -0.95 -5.00
C GLU A 114 -0.52 0.18 -4.13
N ALA A 115 -0.03 0.28 -2.89
CA ALA A 115 -0.43 1.35 -1.98
C ALA A 115 -0.08 2.74 -2.52
N LEU A 116 1.12 2.92 -3.08
CA LEU A 116 1.53 4.19 -3.67
C LEU A 116 0.66 4.59 -4.86
N VAL A 117 0.31 3.65 -5.75
CA VAL A 117 -0.60 3.93 -6.87
C VAL A 117 -1.94 4.46 -6.36
N GLN A 118 -2.51 3.80 -5.36
CA GLN A 118 -3.79 4.18 -4.78
C GLN A 118 -3.72 5.52 -4.05
N ILE A 119 -2.74 5.72 -3.16
CA ILE A 119 -2.55 6.95 -2.38
C ILE A 119 -2.33 8.16 -3.29
N LEU A 120 -1.44 8.02 -4.28
CA LEU A 120 -1.04 9.14 -5.16
C LEU A 120 -2.12 9.52 -6.18
N SER A 121 -3.13 8.68 -6.37
CA SER A 121 -4.30 8.97 -7.18
C SER A 121 -5.45 9.62 -6.41
N LEU A 122 -5.35 9.79 -5.08
CA LEU A 122 -6.41 10.36 -4.27
C LEU A 122 -6.48 11.89 -4.38
N PRO A 123 -7.70 12.45 -4.32
CA PRO A 123 -7.88 13.89 -4.14
C PRO A 123 -7.52 14.30 -2.69
N LYS A 124 -7.83 15.54 -2.34
CA LYS A 124 -7.68 16.04 -0.98
C LYS A 124 -8.48 15.18 0.01
N THR A 125 -7.82 14.71 1.05
CA THR A 125 -8.41 13.82 2.07
C THR A 125 -7.76 13.99 3.43
N ASN A 126 -8.29 13.32 4.44
CA ASN A 126 -7.70 13.28 5.78
C ASN A 126 -6.38 12.52 5.77
N CYS A 127 -5.35 13.20 6.23
CA CYS A 127 -4.00 12.66 6.38
C CYS A 127 -3.52 12.91 7.80
N ASP A 128 -2.80 11.94 8.36
CA ASP A 128 -2.17 12.05 9.65
C ASP A 128 -0.73 11.54 9.57
N PHE A 129 0.24 12.39 9.93
CA PHE A 129 1.65 12.02 9.97
C PHE A 129 2.18 12.14 11.39
N ASN A 130 2.63 11.03 11.92
CA ASN A 130 3.14 10.91 13.28
C ASN A 130 4.50 10.20 13.31
N LYS A 131 5.28 10.51 14.35
CA LYS A 131 6.41 9.66 14.70
C LYS A 131 5.88 8.24 14.98
N SER A 132 6.45 7.26 14.33
CA SER A 132 6.11 5.85 14.58
C SER A 132 7.35 5.10 15.06
N GLU A 133 7.11 3.95 15.69
CA GLU A 133 8.19 3.00 15.94
C GLU A 133 8.80 2.54 14.62
N ASN A 134 10.10 2.31 14.61
CA ASN A 134 10.79 1.78 13.45
C ASN A 134 10.30 0.36 13.15
N LEU A 135 10.23 0.02 11.87
CA LEU A 135 9.99 -1.35 11.46
C LEU A 135 11.13 -2.25 12.00
N HIS A 136 10.79 -3.39 12.58
CA HIS A 136 11.77 -4.27 13.25
C HIS A 136 12.87 -4.77 12.31
N HIS A 137 12.55 -5.00 11.04
CA HIS A 137 13.49 -5.38 10.00
C HIS A 137 13.28 -4.51 8.78
N LEU A 138 14.35 -3.92 8.25
CA LEU A 138 14.27 -3.04 7.11
C LEU A 138 14.59 -3.82 5.83
N PHE A 139 13.54 -4.23 5.10
CA PHE A 139 13.69 -4.89 3.78
C PHE A 139 13.78 -3.90 2.64
N LEU A 140 13.15 -2.73 2.78
CA LEU A 140 13.07 -1.70 1.74
C LEU A 140 13.65 -0.38 2.22
N ASN A 141 14.32 0.30 1.32
CA ASN A 141 14.81 1.67 1.49
C ASN A 141 14.69 2.38 0.15
N LEU A 142 13.45 2.70 -0.24
CA LEU A 142 13.11 3.10 -1.59
C LEU A 142 13.19 4.62 -1.76
N ASP A 143 13.80 5.05 -2.85
CA ASP A 143 13.71 6.44 -3.29
C ASP A 143 12.31 6.72 -3.84
N PHE A 144 11.67 7.80 -3.38
CA PHE A 144 10.30 8.14 -3.76
C PHE A 144 10.18 8.37 -5.27
N GLN A 145 11.02 9.21 -5.84
CA GLN A 145 10.93 9.55 -7.27
C GLN A 145 11.19 8.34 -8.16
N LYS A 146 12.21 7.53 -7.81
CA LYS A 146 12.52 6.30 -8.55
C LYS A 146 11.40 5.27 -8.46
N SER A 147 10.70 5.22 -7.32
CA SER A 147 9.57 4.30 -7.10
C SER A 147 8.31 4.76 -7.84
N VAL A 148 8.04 6.06 -7.89
CA VAL A 148 6.83 6.62 -8.49
C VAL A 148 6.92 6.73 -10.01
N THR A 149 8.10 7.02 -10.57
CA THR A 149 8.28 7.21 -12.01
C THR A 149 7.71 6.07 -12.86
N PRO A 150 7.98 4.77 -12.58
CA PRO A 150 7.41 3.67 -13.35
C PRO A 150 5.91 3.47 -13.13
N LEU A 151 5.34 4.07 -12.07
CA LEU A 151 3.94 3.92 -11.70
C LEU A 151 3.03 5.04 -12.23
N LYS A 152 3.59 6.09 -12.85
CA LYS A 152 2.84 7.27 -13.28
C LYS A 152 1.62 6.94 -14.15
N HIS A 153 1.74 5.98 -15.06
CA HIS A 153 0.63 5.55 -15.90
C HIS A 153 -0.51 4.93 -15.07
N LYS A 154 -0.18 4.06 -14.13
CA LYS A 154 -1.17 3.42 -13.23
C LYS A 154 -1.84 4.46 -12.33
N ILE A 155 -1.08 5.41 -11.78
CA ILE A 155 -1.59 6.51 -10.95
C ILE A 155 -2.59 7.35 -11.73
N ARG A 156 -2.24 7.73 -12.97
CA ARG A 156 -3.14 8.47 -13.87
C ARG A 156 -4.41 7.69 -14.16
N TYR A 157 -4.30 6.41 -14.48
CA TYR A 157 -5.44 5.56 -14.76
C TYR A 157 -6.40 5.45 -13.56
N TRP A 158 -5.88 5.28 -12.34
CA TRP A 158 -6.68 5.28 -11.12
C TRP A 158 -7.32 6.65 -10.86
N TRP A 159 -6.60 7.71 -11.14
CA TRP A 159 -7.16 9.06 -11.04
C TRP A 159 -8.37 9.26 -11.98
N GLU A 160 -8.29 8.77 -13.20
CA GLU A 160 -9.37 8.86 -14.19
C GLU A 160 -10.58 8.00 -13.79
N LEU A 161 -10.36 6.80 -13.22
CA LEU A 161 -11.43 5.88 -12.79
C LEU A 161 -12.14 6.27 -11.49
N ARG A 162 -11.60 7.17 -10.69
CA ARG A 162 -12.13 7.49 -9.35
C ARG A 162 -13.55 8.02 -9.34
N SER A 163 -14.06 8.57 -10.44
CA SER A 163 -15.45 9.01 -10.57
C SER A 163 -16.44 7.84 -10.65
N GLU A 164 -15.95 6.67 -11.04
CA GLU A 164 -16.76 5.47 -11.24
C GLU A 164 -16.48 4.42 -10.16
N ILE A 165 -15.24 4.38 -9.65
CA ILE A 165 -14.79 3.43 -8.64
C ILE A 165 -14.35 4.20 -7.38
N ASN A 166 -15.19 4.19 -6.37
CA ASN A 166 -14.97 4.93 -5.12
C ASN A 166 -13.96 4.27 -4.17
N SER A 167 -13.73 2.98 -4.32
CA SER A 167 -12.81 2.22 -3.46
C SER A 167 -12.13 1.11 -4.25
N PRO A 168 -10.81 0.86 -4.04
CA PRO A 168 -10.11 -0.27 -4.66
C PRO A 168 -10.64 -1.64 -4.20
N PHE A 169 -11.46 -1.65 -3.15
CA PHE A 169 -12.12 -2.85 -2.61
C PHE A 169 -13.57 -2.99 -3.08
N GLN A 170 -14.04 -2.08 -3.92
CA GLN A 170 -15.37 -2.17 -4.50
C GLN A 170 -15.45 -3.40 -5.41
N ARG A 171 -16.44 -4.26 -5.15
CA ARG A 171 -16.70 -5.44 -5.97
C ARG A 171 -17.75 -5.09 -7.02
N PRO A 172 -17.52 -5.39 -8.31
CA PRO A 172 -18.55 -5.20 -9.32
C PRO A 172 -19.73 -6.13 -9.04
N LEU A 173 -20.95 -5.57 -9.12
CA LEU A 173 -22.18 -6.34 -9.08
C LEU A 173 -22.55 -6.69 -10.52
N VAL A 174 -22.66 -7.99 -10.82
CA VAL A 174 -23.20 -8.45 -12.09
C VAL A 174 -24.71 -8.63 -11.95
N GLU A 175 -25.47 -7.66 -12.41
CA GLU A 175 -26.94 -7.72 -12.37
C GLU A 175 -27.54 -8.76 -13.30
N ASN A 176 -26.86 -9.05 -14.41
CA ASN A 176 -27.30 -10.01 -15.40
C ASN A 176 -26.14 -10.84 -15.96
N TRP A 177 -25.99 -12.05 -15.45
CA TRP A 177 -24.93 -12.99 -15.82
C TRP A 177 -25.01 -13.44 -17.30
N ASP A 178 -26.18 -13.56 -17.87
CA ASP A 178 -26.35 -13.97 -19.28
C ASP A 178 -25.86 -12.88 -20.22
N LYS A 179 -26.13 -11.62 -19.91
CA LYS A 179 -25.65 -10.46 -20.66
C LYS A 179 -24.13 -10.33 -20.53
N PHE A 180 -23.61 -10.49 -19.32
CA PHE A 180 -22.17 -10.43 -19.02
C PHE A 180 -21.41 -11.50 -19.81
N ASN A 181 -21.85 -12.76 -19.75
CA ASN A 181 -21.22 -13.87 -20.46
C ASN A 181 -21.23 -13.69 -21.99
N ARG A 182 -22.30 -13.13 -22.57
CA ARG A 182 -22.35 -12.81 -24.02
C ARG A 182 -21.37 -11.71 -24.43
N THR A 183 -20.96 -10.84 -23.49
CA THR A 183 -19.99 -9.76 -23.77
C THR A 183 -18.55 -10.28 -23.72
N LEU A 184 -18.27 -11.33 -22.94
CA LEU A 184 -16.94 -11.94 -22.84
C LEU A 184 -16.57 -12.83 -24.02
N VAL A 185 -17.55 -13.27 -24.82
CA VAL A 185 -17.36 -14.19 -25.98
C VAL A 185 -17.11 -13.45 -27.29
N LYS A 186 -17.01 -12.13 -27.28
CA LYS A 186 -16.61 -11.29 -28.41
C LYS A 186 -15.15 -10.87 -28.27
#